data_6b7e48f39286c7b693799a05ebbece87
#
_entry.id   6b7e48f39286c7b693799a05ebbece87
#
_cell.length_a   1.000
_cell.length_b   1.000
_cell.length_c   1.000
_cell.angle_alpha   90.00
_cell.angle_beta   90.00
_cell.angle_gamma   90.00
#
_symmetry.space_group_name_H-M   'P 1'
#
loop_
_entity.id
_entity.type
_entity.pdbx_description
1 polymer ?
#
loop_
_entity_poly.entity_id
_entity_poly.type
_entity_poly.pdbx_seq_one_letter_code
_entity_poly.pdbx_strand_id
1 'polypeptide(L)'
;MNKLYIFLAVIFCSFLTSEDCDLVEPKVYFISPADGYASKSHNVKFVFGIDNFNIIPAGINGCNSGHHLLIVDTDLPILTRPIPSTENYIHFGKGQTEFEINLSPGKHTLQLLLGDYAHIPHENPIFSNKITIEILNSE
;
A
#
# COMPACT_ATOMS: atom_id res chain seq x y z
N MET A 1 -16.79 -19.81 69.06
CA MET A 1 -17.38 -19.94 67.73
C MET A 1 -16.58 -19.06 66.74
N ASN A 2 -15.63 -19.69 66.01
CA ASN A 2 -14.79 -18.97 65.05
C ASN A 2 -15.48 -18.95 63.71
N LYS A 3 -15.85 -17.75 63.22
CA LYS A 3 -16.35 -17.55 61.88
C LYS A 3 -15.18 -17.45 60.91
N LEU A 4 -15.01 -18.49 60.09
CA LEU A 4 -14.04 -18.53 59.01
C LEU A 4 -14.62 -17.74 57.83
N TYR A 5 -14.06 -16.57 57.51
CA TYR A 5 -14.38 -15.82 56.29
C TYR A 5 -13.53 -16.34 55.15
N ILE A 6 -14.16 -17.05 54.22
CA ILE A 6 -13.53 -17.45 52.96
C ILE A 6 -13.57 -16.26 52.01
N PHE A 7 -12.41 -15.64 51.77
CA PHE A 7 -12.27 -14.62 50.74
C PHE A 7 -12.15 -15.34 49.37
N LEU A 8 -13.24 -15.26 48.61
CA LEU A 8 -13.25 -15.75 47.25
C LEU A 8 -12.56 -14.69 46.37
N ALA A 9 -11.27 -14.91 46.04
CA ALA A 9 -10.55 -14.06 45.08
C ALA A 9 -11.08 -14.37 43.66
N VAL A 10 -11.88 -13.46 43.11
CA VAL A 10 -12.28 -13.50 41.70
C VAL A 10 -11.09 -13.04 40.90
N ILE A 11 -10.39 -13.98 40.27
CA ILE A 11 -9.34 -13.68 39.28
C ILE A 11 -10.05 -13.21 38.03
N PHE A 12 -10.06 -11.89 37.79
CA PHE A 12 -10.49 -11.28 36.52
C PHE A 12 -9.42 -11.55 35.47
N CYS A 13 -9.55 -12.66 34.75
CA CYS A 13 -8.71 -12.95 33.62
C CYS A 13 -9.13 -12.01 32.50
N SER A 14 -8.44 -10.87 32.35
CA SER A 14 -8.60 -9.98 31.20
C SER A 14 -8.09 -10.74 29.98
N PHE A 15 -9.01 -11.28 29.19
CA PHE A 15 -8.70 -11.72 27.84
C PHE A 15 -8.33 -10.46 27.05
N LEU A 16 -7.04 -10.26 26.81
CA LEU A 16 -6.57 -9.40 25.73
C LEU A 16 -7.01 -10.09 24.43
N THR A 17 -8.11 -9.64 23.87
CA THR A 17 -8.46 -9.98 22.50
C THR A 17 -7.43 -9.31 21.61
N SER A 18 -6.47 -10.07 21.07
CA SER A 18 -5.76 -9.65 19.88
C SER A 18 -6.86 -9.42 18.83
N GLU A 19 -6.94 -8.22 18.29
CA GLU A 19 -7.75 -7.98 17.10
C GLU A 19 -7.13 -8.84 16.00
N ASP A 20 -7.71 -10.01 15.73
CA ASP A 20 -7.39 -10.79 14.55
C ASP A 20 -7.83 -9.96 13.35
N CYS A 21 -6.85 -9.47 12.57
CA CYS A 21 -7.13 -8.83 11.30
C CYS A 21 -7.80 -9.84 10.40
N ASP A 22 -9.01 -9.57 9.94
CA ASP A 22 -9.72 -10.43 9.02
C ASP A 22 -8.82 -10.76 7.82
N LEU A 23 -8.58 -12.06 7.60
CA LEU A 23 -7.72 -12.56 6.53
C LEU A 23 -8.46 -12.54 5.19
N VAL A 24 -8.79 -11.35 4.70
CA VAL A 24 -9.33 -11.16 3.36
C VAL A 24 -8.18 -10.74 2.46
N GLU A 25 -8.02 -11.44 1.33
CA GLU A 25 -6.90 -11.18 0.42
C GLU A 25 -7.00 -9.77 -0.20
N PRO A 26 -6.02 -8.89 0.03
CA PRO A 26 -6.01 -7.56 -0.53
C PRO A 26 -5.65 -7.59 -2.01
N LYS A 27 -6.20 -6.62 -2.78
CA LYS A 27 -5.88 -6.47 -4.20
C LYS A 27 -5.66 -5.00 -4.51
N VAL A 28 -4.47 -4.66 -5.03
CA VAL A 28 -4.12 -3.33 -5.54
C VAL A 28 -4.08 -3.34 -7.07
N TYR A 29 -4.58 -2.27 -7.71
CA TYR A 29 -4.65 -2.18 -9.16
C TYR A 29 -4.73 -0.73 -9.64
N PHE A 30 -4.45 -0.50 -10.93
CA PHE A 30 -4.70 0.78 -11.57
C PHE A 30 -6.16 0.88 -12.00
N ILE A 31 -6.86 1.93 -11.55
CA ILE A 31 -8.14 2.32 -12.12
C ILE A 31 -7.87 3.08 -13.42
N SER A 32 -6.83 3.93 -13.42
CA SER A 32 -6.38 4.70 -14.57
C SER A 32 -4.89 5.04 -14.41
N PRO A 33 -4.11 5.05 -15.48
CA PRO A 33 -4.44 4.58 -16.83
C PRO A 33 -4.52 3.04 -16.93
N ALA A 34 -5.16 2.53 -17.97
CA ALA A 34 -5.14 1.12 -18.30
C ALA A 34 -3.81 0.72 -18.97
N ASP A 35 -3.50 -0.57 -18.98
CA ASP A 35 -2.38 -1.10 -19.76
C ASP A 35 -2.55 -0.77 -21.24
N GLY A 36 -1.47 -0.35 -21.90
CA GLY A 36 -1.47 0.08 -23.29
C GLY A 36 -1.96 1.53 -23.52
N TYR A 37 -2.21 2.30 -22.46
CA TYR A 37 -2.59 3.71 -22.60
C TYR A 37 -1.53 4.52 -23.35
N ALA A 38 -1.95 5.39 -24.25
CA ALA A 38 -1.07 6.31 -24.98
C ALA A 38 -1.58 7.75 -24.87
N SER A 39 -0.68 8.71 -24.69
CA SER A 39 -1.02 10.14 -24.55
C SER A 39 0.02 11.04 -25.20
N LYS A 40 -0.44 12.18 -25.75
CA LYS A 40 0.45 13.30 -26.12
C LYS A 40 0.74 14.22 -24.94
N SER A 41 -0.05 14.13 -23.86
CA SER A 41 0.22 14.88 -22.63
C SER A 41 1.30 14.17 -21.83
N HIS A 42 2.31 14.92 -21.44
CA HIS A 42 3.35 14.45 -20.53
C HIS A 42 2.83 14.30 -19.10
N ASN A 43 1.80 15.07 -18.72
CA ASN A 43 1.16 14.94 -17.42
C ASN A 43 0.11 13.83 -17.49
N VAL A 44 0.34 12.78 -16.74
CA VAL A 44 -0.56 11.62 -16.64
C VAL A 44 -1.14 11.57 -15.24
N LYS A 45 -2.48 11.55 -15.16
CA LYS A 45 -3.20 11.32 -13.92
C LYS A 45 -3.33 9.83 -13.66
N PHE A 46 -2.83 9.39 -12.51
CA PHE A 46 -2.97 8.04 -11.99
C PHE A 46 -4.08 8.00 -10.95
N VAL A 47 -4.89 6.95 -11.00
CA VAL A 47 -5.90 6.64 -9.97
C VAL A 47 -5.70 5.18 -9.58
N PHE A 48 -5.53 4.95 -8.29
CA PHE A 48 -5.23 3.64 -7.71
C PHE A 48 -6.47 3.04 -7.10
N GLY A 49 -6.68 1.75 -7.34
CA GLY A 49 -7.73 0.95 -6.74
C GLY A 49 -7.16 -0.01 -5.68
N ILE A 50 -7.96 -0.26 -4.66
CA ILE A 50 -7.65 -1.18 -3.59
C ILE A 50 -8.91 -1.89 -3.11
N ASP A 51 -8.85 -3.19 -2.92
CA ASP A 51 -9.89 -4.00 -2.32
C ASP A 51 -9.36 -4.63 -1.02
N ASN A 52 -10.22 -4.77 -0.02
CA ASN A 52 -9.95 -5.47 1.24
C ASN A 52 -8.74 -4.97 2.03
N PHE A 53 -8.45 -3.68 1.93
CA PHE A 53 -7.31 -3.07 2.59
C PHE A 53 -7.55 -1.57 2.83
N ASN A 54 -6.99 -1.03 3.91
CA ASN A 54 -7.16 0.36 4.30
C ASN A 54 -5.95 1.19 3.87
N ILE A 55 -6.17 2.22 3.07
CA ILE A 55 -5.13 3.20 2.74
C ILE A 55 -5.09 4.26 3.82
N ILE A 56 -3.97 4.33 4.52
CA ILE A 56 -3.73 5.28 5.62
C ILE A 56 -2.34 5.92 5.45
N PRO A 57 -2.10 7.08 6.09
CA PRO A 57 -0.79 7.71 6.04
C PRO A 57 0.33 6.85 6.62
N ALA A 58 1.53 6.99 6.08
CA ALA A 58 2.74 6.42 6.64
C ALA A 58 2.94 6.88 8.09
N GLY A 59 3.57 6.05 8.92
CA GLY A 59 3.73 6.30 10.36
C GLY A 59 2.54 5.88 11.22
N ILE A 60 1.38 5.59 10.63
CA ILE A 60 0.22 5.08 11.34
C ILE A 60 0.15 3.56 11.15
N ASN A 61 0.20 2.82 12.26
CA ASN A 61 0.04 1.37 12.24
C ASN A 61 -1.44 1.01 12.38
N GLY A 62 -1.91 0.10 11.56
CA GLY A 62 -3.29 -0.36 11.57
C GLY A 62 -3.44 -1.74 10.96
N CYS A 63 -4.57 -2.37 11.22
CA CYS A 63 -4.90 -3.68 10.70
C CYS A 63 -5.18 -3.60 9.18
N ASN A 64 -4.60 -4.50 8.39
CA ASN A 64 -4.77 -4.53 6.92
C ASN A 64 -4.66 -3.12 6.32
N SER A 65 -3.57 -2.43 6.62
CA SER A 65 -3.40 -1.03 6.24
C SER A 65 -2.00 -0.69 5.78
N GLY A 66 -1.90 0.38 4.99
CA GLY A 66 -0.66 0.89 4.46
C GLY A 66 -0.90 2.00 3.46
N HIS A 67 0.09 2.29 2.63
CA HIS A 67 0.01 3.34 1.63
C HIS A 67 0.56 2.86 0.29
N HIS A 68 0.11 3.52 -0.77
CA HIS A 68 0.54 3.22 -2.13
C HIS A 68 1.98 3.68 -2.39
N LEU A 69 2.67 2.90 -3.22
CA LEU A 69 3.89 3.28 -3.91
C LEU A 69 3.70 2.99 -5.40
N LEU A 70 4.24 3.88 -6.23
CA LEU A 70 4.33 3.67 -7.67
C LEU A 70 5.77 3.41 -8.07
N ILE A 71 5.97 2.31 -8.75
CA ILE A 71 7.25 1.88 -9.31
C ILE A 71 7.22 2.26 -10.78
N VAL A 72 8.21 3.04 -11.20
CA VAL A 72 8.31 3.58 -12.57
C VAL A 72 9.62 3.09 -13.19
N ASP A 73 9.54 2.42 -14.33
CA ASP A 73 10.68 2.00 -15.17
C ASP A 73 11.75 1.18 -14.44
N THR A 74 11.35 0.44 -13.44
CA THR A 74 12.24 -0.46 -12.70
C THR A 74 11.46 -1.67 -12.18
N ASP A 75 12.14 -2.62 -11.58
CA ASP A 75 11.55 -3.81 -10.98
C ASP A 75 11.18 -3.59 -9.51
N LEU A 76 10.45 -4.55 -8.93
CA LEU A 76 10.13 -4.55 -7.50
C LEU A 76 11.40 -4.41 -6.66
N PRO A 77 11.36 -3.63 -5.57
CA PRO A 77 12.49 -3.51 -4.66
C PRO A 77 12.69 -4.81 -3.86
N ILE A 78 13.70 -4.84 -3.00
CA ILE A 78 13.86 -5.93 -2.04
C ILE A 78 12.67 -5.90 -1.07
N LEU A 79 11.79 -6.93 -1.15
CA LEU A 79 10.50 -6.95 -0.46
C LEU A 79 10.58 -7.15 1.06
N THR A 80 11.78 -7.37 1.61
CA THR A 80 12.01 -7.57 3.05
C THR A 80 12.73 -6.38 3.72
N ARG A 81 12.82 -5.25 3.02
CA ARG A 81 13.54 -4.05 3.48
C ARG A 81 12.70 -2.80 3.22
N PRO A 82 13.02 -1.69 3.91
CA PRO A 82 12.42 -0.40 3.58
C PRO A 82 12.60 -0.05 2.10
N ILE A 83 11.51 0.35 1.47
CA ILE A 83 11.48 0.70 0.06
C ILE A 83 12.22 2.02 -0.15
N PRO A 84 13.18 2.10 -1.08
CA PRO A 84 13.86 3.35 -1.39
C PRO A 84 12.88 4.46 -1.78
N SER A 85 13.21 5.71 -1.49
CA SER A 85 12.48 6.88 -2.01
C SER A 85 13.33 7.53 -3.09
N THR A 86 12.98 7.29 -4.35
CA THR A 86 13.70 7.75 -5.54
C THR A 86 12.70 8.16 -6.62
N GLU A 87 13.17 8.67 -7.75
CA GLU A 87 12.32 8.94 -8.91
C GLU A 87 11.64 7.70 -9.50
N ASN A 88 12.20 6.49 -9.26
CA ASN A 88 11.62 5.22 -9.69
C ASN A 88 10.70 4.58 -8.63
N TYR A 89 10.78 5.00 -7.37
CA TYR A 89 9.96 4.50 -6.26
C TYR A 89 9.29 5.68 -5.57
N ILE A 90 8.09 6.02 -6.03
CA ILE A 90 7.34 7.20 -5.59
C ILE A 90 6.38 6.79 -4.46
N HIS A 91 6.56 7.40 -3.29
CA HIS A 91 5.76 7.11 -2.10
C HIS A 91 4.57 8.06 -1.97
N PHE A 92 3.40 7.51 -1.71
CA PHE A 92 2.17 8.27 -1.42
C PHE A 92 1.85 8.23 0.08
N GLY A 93 2.84 8.62 0.88
CA GLY A 93 2.84 8.51 2.34
C GLY A 93 1.80 9.34 3.09
N LYS A 94 0.98 10.15 2.39
CA LYS A 94 -0.16 10.86 2.98
C LYS A 94 -1.48 10.11 2.79
N GLY A 95 -1.45 8.88 2.25
CA GLY A 95 -2.64 8.11 1.93
C GLY A 95 -3.32 8.53 0.62
N GLN A 96 -2.57 9.13 -0.32
CA GLN A 96 -3.13 9.51 -1.62
C GLN A 96 -3.52 8.27 -2.42
N THR A 97 -4.66 8.37 -3.11
CA THR A 97 -5.18 7.33 -4.02
C THR A 97 -5.16 7.80 -5.48
N GLU A 98 -4.75 9.03 -5.72
CA GLU A 98 -4.55 9.59 -7.05
C GLU A 98 -3.37 10.57 -7.05
N PHE A 99 -2.73 10.70 -8.21
CA PHE A 99 -1.59 11.60 -8.38
C PHE A 99 -1.37 11.91 -9.87
N GLU A 100 -0.77 13.07 -10.17
CA GLU A 100 -0.31 13.42 -11.51
C GLU A 100 1.21 13.38 -11.57
N ILE A 101 1.75 12.74 -12.62
CA ILE A 101 3.18 12.62 -12.85
C ILE A 101 3.51 13.14 -14.24
N ASN A 102 4.58 13.92 -14.34
CA ASN A 102 5.15 14.31 -15.61
C ASN A 102 6.13 13.22 -16.07
N LEU A 103 5.84 12.59 -17.20
CA LEU A 103 6.66 11.55 -17.81
C LEU A 103 7.29 12.04 -19.10
N SER A 104 8.51 11.60 -19.38
CA SER A 104 9.20 11.87 -20.65
C SER A 104 8.52 11.14 -21.80
N PRO A 105 8.72 11.57 -23.06
CA PRO A 105 8.29 10.79 -24.21
C PRO A 105 8.93 9.40 -24.22
N GLY A 106 8.13 8.40 -24.60
CA GLY A 106 8.55 7.01 -24.67
C GLY A 106 7.63 6.06 -23.92
N LYS A 107 8.05 4.80 -23.85
CA LYS A 107 7.33 3.76 -23.10
C LYS A 107 7.79 3.74 -21.67
N HIS A 108 6.82 3.65 -20.75
CA HIS A 108 7.03 3.55 -19.33
C HIS A 108 6.36 2.30 -18.76
N THR A 109 7.06 1.59 -17.92
CA THR A 109 6.49 0.48 -17.14
C THR A 109 6.12 0.98 -15.76
N LEU A 110 4.96 0.55 -15.27
CA LEU A 110 4.38 1.02 -14.01
C LEU A 110 3.85 -0.16 -13.21
N GLN A 111 4.10 -0.15 -11.91
CA GLN A 111 3.57 -1.15 -11.00
C GLN A 111 3.26 -0.52 -9.64
N LEU A 112 2.15 -0.92 -9.00
CA LEU A 112 1.84 -0.52 -7.63
C LEU A 112 2.39 -1.54 -6.64
N LEU A 113 2.83 -1.03 -5.49
CA LEU A 113 3.22 -1.81 -4.33
C LEU A 113 2.63 -1.13 -3.09
N LEU A 114 2.25 -1.89 -2.07
CA LEU A 114 1.85 -1.35 -0.78
C LEU A 114 2.99 -1.45 0.21
N GLY A 115 3.24 -0.35 0.91
CA GLY A 115 4.14 -0.28 2.05
C GLY A 115 3.37 -0.13 3.35
N ASP A 116 3.88 -0.70 4.42
CA ASP A 116 3.38 -0.54 5.77
C ASP A 116 3.71 0.85 6.36
N TYR A 117 3.40 1.06 7.64
CA TYR A 117 3.67 2.32 8.34
C TYR A 117 5.16 2.72 8.35
N ALA A 118 6.07 1.77 8.18
CA ALA A 118 7.52 1.97 8.16
C ALA A 118 8.13 1.91 6.73
N HIS A 119 7.29 2.00 5.69
CA HIS A 119 7.70 1.86 4.28
C HIS A 119 8.31 0.50 3.93
N ILE A 120 7.95 -0.55 4.64
CA ILE A 120 8.38 -1.92 4.36
C ILE A 120 7.22 -2.65 3.68
N PRO A 121 7.46 -3.44 2.61
CA PRO A 121 6.43 -4.31 2.06
C PRO A 121 5.89 -5.27 3.12
N HIS A 122 4.60 -5.58 3.07
CA HIS A 122 3.97 -6.54 3.99
C HIS A 122 4.62 -7.92 3.88
N GLU A 123 4.51 -8.77 4.90
CA GLU A 123 5.06 -10.13 4.92
C GLU A 123 4.60 -10.93 3.69
N ASN A 124 3.31 -10.81 3.34
CA ASN A 124 2.78 -11.22 2.03
C ASN A 124 2.69 -9.96 1.15
N PRO A 125 3.66 -9.71 0.26
CA PRO A 125 3.72 -8.47 -0.49
C PRO A 125 2.50 -8.26 -1.38
N ILE A 126 1.93 -7.06 -1.34
CA ILE A 126 0.73 -6.69 -2.09
C ILE A 126 1.15 -5.75 -3.22
N PHE A 127 1.12 -6.24 -4.45
CA PHE A 127 1.48 -5.46 -5.63
C PHE A 127 0.55 -5.76 -6.81
N SER A 128 0.45 -4.81 -7.73
CA SER A 128 -0.38 -4.92 -8.93
C SER A 128 0.32 -5.69 -10.05
N ASN A 129 -0.43 -6.02 -11.09
CA ASN A 129 0.17 -6.31 -12.39
C ASN A 129 0.99 -5.09 -12.86
N LYS A 130 2.08 -5.35 -13.57
CA LYS A 130 2.85 -4.32 -14.28
C LYS A 130 2.07 -3.91 -15.51
N ILE A 131 1.88 -2.61 -15.73
CA ILE A 131 1.29 -2.04 -16.94
C ILE A 131 2.35 -1.28 -17.73
N THR A 132 2.10 -1.10 -19.01
CA THR A 132 2.94 -0.28 -19.91
C THR A 132 2.09 0.82 -20.52
N ILE A 133 2.57 2.06 -20.47
CA ILE A 133 1.97 3.21 -21.13
C ILE A 133 2.96 3.86 -22.07
N GLU A 134 2.50 4.69 -23.01
CA GLU A 134 3.36 5.39 -23.97
C GLU A 134 3.05 6.89 -23.99
N ILE A 135 4.06 7.70 -23.79
CA ILE A 135 3.99 9.14 -24.01
C ILE A 135 4.51 9.42 -25.41
N LEU A 136 3.61 9.91 -26.24
CA LEU A 136 3.90 10.21 -27.66
C LEU A 136 4.69 11.51 -27.76
N ASN A 137 5.60 11.57 -28.73
CA ASN A 137 6.28 12.83 -29.05
C ASN A 137 5.24 13.89 -29.50
N SER A 138 5.34 15.09 -28.97
CA SER A 138 4.69 16.27 -29.55
C SER A 138 5.43 16.63 -30.83
N GLU A 139 4.75 16.56 -31.96
CA GLU A 139 5.26 17.13 -33.22
C GLU A 139 5.37 18.65 -33.12
#